data_a0e3488cc46f887719fdc6359839e569
#
_entry.id   a0e3488cc46f887719fdc6359839e569
#
_cell.length_a   1.000
_cell.length_b   1.000
_cell.length_c   1.000
_cell.angle_alpha   90.00
_cell.angle_beta   90.00
_cell.angle_gamma   90.00
#
_symmetry.space_group_name_H-M   'P 1'
#
loop_
_entity.id
_entity.type
_entity.pdbx_description
1 polymer ?
#
loop_
_entity_poly.entity_id
_entity_poly.type
_entity_poly.pdbx_seq_one_letter_code
_entity_poly.pdbx_strand_id
1 'polypeptide(L)'
;VVLILGDLFDVYVGPESLSGVDFAPLLSAFEQFAATGRVIVIRGNRDVLLEGTHAEKHSFEVCDMVLSNCEQQRTLYVHGDAFCTSDLPYQRLRRVLRNRVLRLFLRMLPAGLRRYLGDKMRKASTAEIARKEMSDMQLNLSAVAASAKQFESSVVRIGHLHQAQQQQIDSSC
;
A
#
# COMPACT_ATOMS: atom_id res chain seq x y z
N VAL A 1 7.88 16.90 -1.40
CA VAL A 1 7.26 15.69 -0.81
C VAL A 1 7.57 14.50 -1.71
N VAL A 2 8.04 13.40 -1.14
CA VAL A 2 8.13 12.08 -1.80
C VAL A 2 6.94 11.25 -1.33
N LEU A 3 6.18 10.71 -2.27
CA LEU A 3 5.02 9.87 -1.99
C LEU A 3 5.21 8.49 -2.62
N ILE A 4 5.17 7.45 -1.80
CA ILE A 4 5.32 6.05 -2.22
C ILE A 4 3.94 5.39 -2.15
N LEU A 5 3.48 4.84 -3.27
CA LEU A 5 2.12 4.31 -3.42
C LEU A 5 1.97 2.86 -2.92
N GLY A 6 2.68 2.50 -1.87
CA GLY A 6 2.60 1.19 -1.23
C GLY A 6 3.57 0.16 -1.78
N ASP A 7 3.58 -1.02 -1.15
CA ASP A 7 4.46 -2.14 -1.48
C ASP A 7 5.95 -1.75 -1.50
N LEU A 8 6.34 -0.91 -0.53
CA LEU A 8 7.72 -0.51 -0.33
C LEU A 8 8.60 -1.71 0.04
N PHE A 9 8.03 -2.67 0.73
CA PHE A 9 8.67 -3.92 1.15
C PHE A 9 8.08 -5.09 0.39
N ASP A 10 8.89 -6.10 0.13
CA ASP A 10 8.40 -7.35 -0.42
C ASP A 10 7.45 -8.07 0.57
N VAL A 11 7.78 -8.07 1.85
CA VAL A 11 6.89 -8.40 2.97
C VAL A 11 7.34 -7.66 4.22
N TYR A 12 6.47 -6.85 4.78
CA TYR A 12 6.70 -6.22 6.07
C TYR A 12 5.93 -6.95 7.17
N VAL A 13 6.63 -7.50 8.15
CA VAL A 13 6.04 -8.25 9.28
C VAL A 13 6.29 -7.59 10.64
N GLY A 14 7.14 -6.58 10.71
CA GLY A 14 7.45 -5.85 11.92
C GLY A 14 8.76 -5.06 11.83
N PRO A 15 9.21 -4.40 12.93
CA PRO A 15 10.42 -3.58 12.95
C PRO A 15 11.67 -4.31 12.49
N GLU A 16 11.71 -5.61 12.72
CA GLU A 16 12.81 -6.48 12.26
C GLU A 16 12.96 -6.53 10.75
N SER A 17 11.92 -6.17 9.99
CA SER A 17 12.01 -6.05 8.52
C SER A 17 12.83 -4.83 8.10
N LEU A 18 12.95 -3.81 8.95
CA LEU A 18 13.72 -2.60 8.70
C LEU A 18 15.20 -2.74 9.07
N SER A 19 15.55 -3.73 9.87
CA SER A 19 16.92 -3.94 10.36
C SER A 19 17.81 -4.70 9.36
N GLY A 20 17.28 -5.07 8.19
CA GLY A 20 18.06 -5.70 7.12
C GLY A 20 19.05 -4.73 6.48
N VAL A 21 20.26 -5.25 6.15
CA VAL A 21 21.31 -4.47 5.49
C VAL A 21 20.83 -3.85 4.17
N ASP A 22 19.90 -4.52 3.50
CA ASP A 22 19.38 -4.11 2.20
C ASP A 22 18.52 -2.83 2.28
N PHE A 23 17.94 -2.51 3.45
CA PHE A 23 17.11 -1.31 3.63
C PHE A 23 17.88 -0.11 4.21
N ALA A 24 19.07 -0.31 4.75
CA ALA A 24 19.83 0.77 5.35
C ALA A 24 20.09 1.97 4.41
N PRO A 25 20.43 1.78 3.11
CA PRO A 25 20.60 2.89 2.18
C PRO A 25 19.29 3.66 1.94
N LEU A 26 18.16 2.96 1.83
CA LEU A 26 16.84 3.57 1.64
C LEU A 26 16.42 4.39 2.85
N LEU A 27 16.59 3.85 4.05
CA LEU A 27 16.26 4.55 5.30
C LEU A 27 17.13 5.78 5.49
N SER A 28 18.43 5.68 5.20
CA SER A 28 19.34 6.83 5.21
C SER A 28 18.92 7.92 4.20
N ALA A 29 18.48 7.53 3.01
CA ALA A 29 17.95 8.49 2.03
C ALA A 29 16.68 9.17 2.52
N PHE A 30 15.78 8.45 3.22
CA PHE A 30 14.59 9.04 3.83
C PHE A 30 14.97 10.06 4.92
N GLU A 31 15.91 9.72 5.80
CA GLU A 31 16.39 10.62 6.84
C GLU A 31 17.01 11.90 6.25
N GLN A 32 17.83 11.76 5.21
CA GLN A 32 18.43 12.90 4.52
C GLN A 32 17.37 13.79 3.86
N PHE A 33 16.40 13.19 3.17
CA PHE A 33 15.33 13.95 2.51
C PHE A 33 14.40 14.63 3.53
N ALA A 34 14.16 14.00 4.67
CA ALA A 34 13.30 14.53 5.72
C ALA A 34 13.81 15.85 6.32
N ALA A 35 15.10 16.16 6.17
CA ALA A 35 15.66 17.45 6.58
C ALA A 35 15.09 18.64 5.77
N THR A 36 14.61 18.41 4.55
CA THR A 36 14.10 19.45 3.63
C THR A 36 12.72 19.18 3.09
N GLY A 37 12.18 18.00 3.34
CA GLY A 37 10.91 17.56 2.77
C GLY A 37 10.19 16.54 3.64
N ARG A 38 9.17 15.91 3.07
CA ARG A 38 8.37 14.86 3.73
C ARG A 38 8.39 13.60 2.87
N VAL A 39 8.58 12.46 3.52
CA VAL A 39 8.42 11.14 2.91
C VAL A 39 7.14 10.51 3.45
N ILE A 40 6.24 10.13 2.57
CA ILE A 40 4.95 9.54 2.93
C ILE A 40 4.83 8.20 2.20
N VAL A 41 4.56 7.15 2.95
CA VAL A 41 4.32 5.81 2.42
C VAL A 41 2.85 5.45 2.61
N ILE A 42 2.16 5.21 1.52
CA ILE A 42 0.81 4.64 1.55
C ILE A 42 0.95 3.13 1.74
N ARG A 43 0.19 2.56 2.66
CA ARG A 43 0.25 1.11 2.89
C ARG A 43 -0.28 0.33 1.70
N GLY A 44 0.54 -0.58 1.17
CA GLY A 44 0.13 -1.58 0.21
C GLY A 44 -0.34 -2.90 0.85
N ASN A 45 -0.43 -3.92 0.04
CA ASN A 45 -0.82 -5.25 0.50
C ASN A 45 0.36 -6.05 1.09
N ARG A 46 1.59 -5.71 0.75
CA ARG A 46 2.81 -6.36 1.25
C ARG A 46 3.34 -5.74 2.54
N ASP A 47 2.94 -4.50 2.82
CA ASP A 47 3.37 -3.73 3.99
C ASP A 47 2.18 -3.31 4.88
N VAL A 48 1.12 -4.10 4.89
CA VAL A 48 -0.12 -3.85 5.64
C VAL A 48 0.11 -3.67 7.16
N LEU A 49 1.17 -4.27 7.72
CA LEU A 49 1.55 -4.16 9.12
C LEU A 49 2.45 -2.94 9.39
N LEU A 50 2.85 -2.19 8.37
CA LEU A 50 3.66 -1.00 8.53
C LEU A 50 2.91 0.08 9.30
N GLU A 51 3.56 0.67 10.29
CA GLU A 51 2.95 1.62 11.22
C GLU A 51 3.73 2.91 11.37
N GLY A 52 2.98 3.96 11.74
CA GLY A 52 3.53 5.26 11.99
C GLY A 52 4.65 5.26 13.03
N THR A 53 4.47 4.58 14.16
CA THR A 53 5.48 4.53 15.24
C THR A 53 6.84 3.95 14.82
N HIS A 54 6.86 3.01 13.86
CA HIS A 54 8.11 2.49 13.30
C HIS A 54 8.66 3.41 12.21
N ALA A 55 7.78 4.00 11.42
CA ALA A 55 8.13 4.91 10.35
C ALA A 55 8.75 6.21 10.88
N GLU A 56 8.19 6.77 11.94
CA GLU A 56 8.70 8.00 12.59
C GLU A 56 10.15 7.88 13.02
N LYS A 57 10.58 6.69 13.45
CA LYS A 57 12.00 6.42 13.80
C LYS A 57 12.93 6.51 12.58
N HIS A 58 12.41 6.40 11.39
CA HIS A 58 13.14 6.42 10.12
C HIS A 58 12.68 7.59 9.22
N SER A 59 12.09 8.61 9.84
CA SER A 59 11.77 9.89 9.20
C SER A 59 10.79 9.79 8.02
N PHE A 60 9.84 8.86 8.06
CA PHE A 60 8.74 8.81 7.09
C PHE A 60 7.38 8.62 7.76
N GLU A 61 6.34 9.05 7.09
CA GLU A 61 4.95 8.96 7.54
C GLU A 61 4.26 7.76 6.86
N VAL A 62 3.27 7.16 7.54
CA VAL A 62 2.49 6.04 6.99
C VAL A 62 1.00 6.35 7.06
N CYS A 63 0.31 6.17 5.93
CA CYS A 63 -1.13 6.36 5.83
C CYS A 63 -1.77 5.35 4.88
N ASP A 64 -3.10 5.37 4.75
CA ASP A 64 -3.83 4.51 3.81
C ASP A 64 -4.15 5.24 2.50
N MET A 65 -4.18 6.57 2.54
CA MET A 65 -4.41 7.44 1.38
C MET A 65 -3.86 8.84 1.65
N VAL A 66 -3.64 9.60 0.59
CA VAL A 66 -3.32 11.03 0.65
C VAL A 66 -4.26 11.80 -0.29
N LEU A 67 -4.80 12.90 0.19
CA LEU A 67 -5.48 13.89 -0.64
C LEU A 67 -4.59 15.12 -0.76
N SER A 68 -4.31 15.54 -1.97
CA SER A 68 -3.54 16.75 -2.26
C SER A 68 -4.37 17.70 -3.10
N ASN A 69 -4.29 18.98 -2.75
CA ASN A 69 -4.85 20.06 -3.55
C ASN A 69 -3.67 20.88 -4.10
N CYS A 70 -3.44 20.81 -5.38
CA CYS A 70 -2.40 21.58 -6.06
C CYS A 70 -2.99 22.22 -7.32
N GLU A 71 -2.77 23.53 -7.51
CA GLU A 71 -3.17 24.28 -8.71
C GLU A 71 -4.64 24.04 -9.13
N GLN A 72 -5.57 24.06 -8.16
CA GLN A 72 -7.01 23.77 -8.33
C GLN A 72 -7.33 22.32 -8.74
N GLN A 73 -6.35 21.43 -8.75
CA GLN A 73 -6.55 20.02 -8.99
C GLN A 73 -6.50 19.23 -7.68
N ARG A 74 -7.60 18.57 -7.33
CA ARG A 74 -7.69 17.67 -6.18
C ARG A 74 -7.35 16.26 -6.61
N THR A 75 -6.26 15.73 -6.05
CA THR A 75 -5.72 14.41 -6.40
C THR A 75 -5.79 13.47 -5.20
N LEU A 76 -6.41 12.30 -5.40
CA LEU A 76 -6.40 11.20 -4.46
C LEU A 76 -5.27 10.23 -4.80
N TYR A 77 -4.40 9.95 -3.84
CA TYR A 77 -3.33 8.96 -3.94
C TYR A 77 -3.67 7.76 -3.07
N VAL A 78 -3.66 6.58 -3.64
CA VAL A 78 -3.97 5.31 -2.97
C VAL A 78 -3.08 4.19 -3.51
N HIS A 79 -2.92 3.11 -2.74
CA HIS A 79 -2.24 1.93 -3.29
C HIS A 79 -3.04 1.31 -4.45
N GLY A 80 -4.36 1.13 -4.28
CA GLY A 80 -5.24 0.71 -5.37
C GLY A 80 -5.70 -0.75 -5.32
N ASP A 81 -5.15 -1.56 -4.44
CA ASP A 81 -5.56 -2.96 -4.21
C ASP A 81 -7.06 -3.12 -3.91
N ALA A 82 -7.70 -2.09 -3.39
CA ALA A 82 -9.14 -2.05 -3.14
C ALA A 82 -9.98 -2.07 -4.41
N PHE A 83 -9.42 -1.63 -5.52
CA PHE A 83 -10.14 -1.49 -6.79
C PHE A 83 -10.12 -2.76 -7.66
N CYS A 84 -9.33 -3.77 -7.30
CA CYS A 84 -9.37 -5.10 -7.91
C CYS A 84 -10.55 -5.89 -7.33
N THR A 85 -11.77 -5.46 -7.61
CA THR A 85 -13.01 -5.98 -6.96
C THR A 85 -13.43 -7.36 -7.45
N SER A 86 -12.98 -7.80 -8.62
CA SER A 86 -13.21 -9.13 -9.17
C SER A 86 -12.49 -10.24 -8.40
N ASP A 87 -11.36 -9.92 -7.77
CA ASP A 87 -10.60 -10.85 -6.93
C ASP A 87 -11.22 -11.00 -5.53
N LEU A 88 -12.35 -11.70 -5.46
CA LEU A 88 -13.11 -11.88 -4.21
C LEU A 88 -12.30 -12.56 -3.10
N PRO A 89 -11.50 -13.61 -3.35
CA PRO A 89 -10.62 -14.21 -2.34
C PRO A 89 -9.65 -13.18 -1.75
N TYR A 90 -9.00 -12.42 -2.61
CA TYR A 90 -8.08 -11.37 -2.17
C TYR A 90 -8.81 -10.27 -1.38
N GLN A 91 -9.97 -9.80 -1.83
CA GLN A 91 -10.72 -8.76 -1.12
C GLN A 91 -11.18 -9.20 0.28
N ARG A 92 -11.47 -10.50 0.47
CA ARG A 92 -11.76 -11.07 1.80
C ARG A 92 -10.50 -11.05 2.69
N LEU A 93 -9.38 -11.54 2.17
CA LEU A 93 -8.10 -11.53 2.87
C LEU A 93 -7.69 -10.09 3.24
N ARG A 94 -7.81 -9.15 2.31
CA ARG A 94 -7.54 -7.73 2.52
C ARG A 94 -8.32 -7.15 3.70
N ARG A 95 -9.64 -7.42 3.78
CA ARG A 95 -10.48 -6.97 4.91
C ARG A 95 -9.98 -7.53 6.24
N VAL A 96 -9.60 -8.79 6.26
CA VAL A 96 -9.07 -9.45 7.45
C VAL A 96 -7.73 -8.81 7.86
N LEU A 97 -6.79 -8.67 6.95
CA LEU A 97 -5.46 -8.11 7.23
C LEU A 97 -5.50 -6.62 7.62
N ARG A 98 -6.48 -5.85 7.13
CA ARG A 98 -6.67 -4.44 7.51
C ARG A 98 -7.48 -4.26 8.80
N ASN A 99 -7.95 -5.33 9.41
CA ASN A 99 -8.61 -5.28 10.72
C ASN A 99 -7.62 -4.83 11.80
N ARG A 100 -7.98 -3.78 12.56
CA ARG A 100 -7.11 -3.19 13.58
C ARG A 100 -6.77 -4.17 14.70
N VAL A 101 -7.74 -4.98 15.13
CA VAL A 101 -7.56 -5.96 16.20
C VAL A 101 -6.60 -7.06 15.76
N LEU A 102 -6.78 -7.58 14.54
CA LEU A 102 -5.88 -8.59 14.00
C LEU A 102 -4.46 -8.05 13.83
N ARG A 103 -4.29 -6.82 13.33
CA ARG A 103 -2.98 -6.19 13.20
C ARG A 103 -2.30 -6.02 14.55
N LEU A 104 -3.05 -5.61 15.58
CA LEU A 104 -2.52 -5.52 16.93
C LEU A 104 -2.07 -6.89 17.45
N PHE A 105 -2.91 -7.92 17.26
CA PHE A 105 -2.57 -9.29 17.64
C PHE A 105 -1.31 -9.80 16.92
N LEU A 106 -1.24 -9.64 15.60
CA LEU A 106 -0.07 -10.06 14.81
C LEU A 106 1.22 -9.39 15.30
N ARG A 107 1.15 -8.13 15.74
CA ARG A 107 2.31 -7.41 16.28
C ARG A 107 2.78 -7.92 17.65
N MET A 108 1.86 -8.46 18.44
CA MET A 108 2.20 -9.06 19.75
C MET A 108 2.90 -10.41 19.60
N LEU A 109 2.85 -11.04 18.44
CA LEU A 109 3.53 -12.30 18.19
C LEU A 109 5.06 -12.13 18.24
N PRO A 110 5.80 -13.15 18.69
CA PRO A 110 7.27 -13.16 18.60
C PRO A 110 7.76 -12.96 17.15
N ALA A 111 8.88 -12.25 16.97
CA ALA A 111 9.43 -11.93 15.66
C ALA A 111 9.64 -13.14 14.74
N GLY A 112 10.08 -14.29 15.31
CA GLY A 112 10.24 -15.53 14.57
C GLY A 112 8.94 -16.06 13.98
N LEU A 113 7.84 -15.98 14.74
CA LEU A 113 6.52 -16.42 14.28
C LEU A 113 5.97 -15.47 13.22
N ARG A 114 6.15 -14.15 13.39
CA ARG A 114 5.77 -13.17 12.38
C ARG A 114 6.50 -13.40 11.05
N ARG A 115 7.81 -13.63 11.09
CA ARG A 115 8.60 -13.97 9.88
C ARG A 115 8.09 -15.24 9.21
N TYR A 116 7.88 -16.30 9.97
CA TYR A 116 7.34 -17.55 9.43
C TYR A 116 5.98 -17.36 8.75
N LEU A 117 5.07 -16.61 9.38
CA LEU A 117 3.76 -16.30 8.80
C LEU A 117 3.89 -15.43 7.54
N GLY A 118 4.76 -14.42 7.56
CA GLY A 118 5.04 -13.58 6.40
C GLY A 118 5.59 -14.37 5.22
N ASP A 119 6.57 -15.26 5.43
CA ASP A 119 7.12 -16.11 4.39
C ASP A 119 6.08 -17.05 3.80
N LYS A 120 5.21 -17.61 4.66
CA LYS A 120 4.11 -18.46 4.21
C LYS A 120 3.10 -17.70 3.36
N MET A 121 2.73 -16.49 3.78
CA MET A 121 1.82 -15.61 3.03
C MET A 121 2.46 -15.19 1.70
N ARG A 122 3.74 -14.85 1.69
CA ARG A 122 4.48 -14.52 0.47
C ARG A 122 4.44 -15.67 -0.55
N LYS A 123 4.79 -16.87 -0.12
CA LYS A 123 4.77 -18.06 -0.99
C LYS A 123 3.37 -18.33 -1.54
N ALA A 124 2.34 -18.22 -0.70
CA ALA A 124 0.95 -18.38 -1.12
C ALA A 124 0.54 -17.33 -2.14
N SER A 125 0.87 -16.06 -1.89
CA SER A 125 0.58 -14.94 -2.80
C SER A 125 1.27 -15.10 -4.15
N THR A 126 2.55 -15.48 -4.17
CA THR A 126 3.30 -15.72 -5.43
C THR A 126 2.68 -16.86 -6.24
N ALA A 127 2.31 -17.96 -5.58
CA ALA A 127 1.66 -19.09 -6.23
C ALA A 127 0.26 -18.73 -6.77
N GLU A 128 -0.48 -17.86 -6.07
CA GLU A 128 -1.80 -17.39 -6.48
C GLU A 128 -1.72 -16.41 -7.66
N ILE A 129 -0.79 -15.47 -7.62
CA ILE A 129 -0.54 -14.54 -8.74
C ILE A 129 -0.20 -15.30 -10.03
N ALA A 130 0.61 -16.36 -9.93
CA ALA A 130 0.98 -17.19 -11.07
C ALA A 130 -0.21 -17.98 -11.67
N ARG A 131 -1.31 -18.13 -10.92
CA ARG A 131 -2.53 -18.85 -11.35
C ARG A 131 -3.65 -17.92 -11.80
N LYS A 132 -3.58 -16.61 -11.48
CA LYS A 132 -4.61 -15.65 -11.82
C LYS A 132 -4.53 -15.28 -13.29
N GLU A 133 -5.69 -15.20 -13.92
CA GLU A 133 -5.83 -14.57 -15.21
C GLU A 133 -5.60 -13.06 -15.08
N MET A 134 -5.10 -12.44 -16.15
CA MET A 134 -4.90 -10.98 -16.16
C MET A 134 -6.19 -10.20 -15.92
N SER A 135 -7.36 -10.80 -16.22
CA SER A 135 -8.68 -10.23 -15.97
C SER A 135 -8.98 -10.02 -14.48
N ASP A 136 -8.50 -10.90 -13.61
CA ASP A 136 -8.77 -10.84 -12.16
C ASP A 136 -7.98 -9.70 -11.49
N MET A 137 -6.90 -9.27 -12.11
CA MET A 137 -6.05 -8.19 -11.61
C MET A 137 -6.43 -6.80 -12.17
N GLN A 138 -7.47 -6.72 -13.00
CA GLN A 138 -7.90 -5.45 -13.57
C GLN A 138 -8.58 -4.55 -12.54
N LEU A 139 -8.32 -3.24 -12.68
CA LEU A 139 -9.02 -2.23 -11.89
C LEU A 139 -10.48 -2.15 -12.30
N ASN A 140 -11.35 -2.14 -11.33
CA ASN A 140 -12.75 -1.79 -11.54
C ASN A 140 -12.88 -0.27 -11.62
N LEU A 141 -13.02 0.25 -12.84
CA LEU A 141 -13.10 1.69 -13.09
C LEU A 141 -14.30 2.35 -12.41
N SER A 142 -15.43 1.65 -12.27
CA SER A 142 -16.57 2.17 -11.52
C SER A 142 -16.26 2.35 -10.04
N ALA A 143 -15.46 1.45 -9.44
CA ALA A 143 -15.01 1.60 -8.06
C ALA A 143 -14.02 2.77 -7.90
N VAL A 144 -13.16 2.99 -8.89
CA VAL A 144 -12.26 4.16 -8.93
C VAL A 144 -13.07 5.45 -9.04
N ALA A 145 -14.06 5.51 -9.96
CA ALA A 145 -14.93 6.67 -10.13
C ALA A 145 -15.76 6.98 -8.87
N ALA A 146 -16.29 5.95 -8.21
CA ALA A 146 -17.01 6.11 -6.94
C ALA A 146 -16.10 6.69 -5.85
N SER A 147 -14.85 6.24 -5.78
CA SER A 147 -13.86 6.78 -4.83
C SER A 147 -13.48 8.22 -5.17
N ALA A 148 -13.28 8.54 -6.46
CA ALA A 148 -13.03 9.90 -6.91
C ALA A 148 -14.16 10.85 -6.48
N LYS A 149 -15.41 10.43 -6.69
CA LYS A 149 -16.61 11.19 -6.28
C LYS A 149 -16.68 11.35 -4.76
N GLN A 150 -16.45 10.27 -4.00
CA GLN A 150 -16.49 10.30 -2.53
C GLN A 150 -15.50 11.32 -1.95
N PHE A 151 -14.31 11.43 -2.53
CA PHE A 151 -13.26 12.34 -2.08
C PHE A 151 -13.20 13.64 -2.87
N GLU A 152 -14.17 13.89 -3.75
CA GLU A 152 -14.25 15.08 -4.62
C GLU A 152 -12.94 15.32 -5.37
N SER A 153 -12.29 14.25 -5.83
CA SER A 153 -11.01 14.33 -6.52
C SER A 153 -11.19 14.24 -8.03
N SER A 154 -10.48 15.09 -8.77
CA SER A 154 -10.47 15.10 -10.23
C SER A 154 -9.46 14.11 -10.81
N VAL A 155 -8.50 13.68 -9.99
CA VAL A 155 -7.47 12.70 -10.38
C VAL A 155 -7.33 11.66 -9.28
N VAL A 156 -7.18 10.39 -9.67
CA VAL A 156 -6.81 9.29 -8.78
C VAL A 156 -5.50 8.69 -9.26
N ARG A 157 -4.50 8.66 -8.38
CA ARG A 157 -3.21 8.04 -8.66
C ARG A 157 -3.10 6.74 -7.88
N ILE A 158 -2.80 5.67 -8.62
CA ILE A 158 -2.86 4.28 -8.14
C ILE A 158 -1.50 3.62 -8.37
N GLY A 159 -1.01 2.90 -7.36
CA GLY A 159 0.14 1.99 -7.47
C GLY A 159 -0.31 0.58 -7.92
N HIS A 160 0.12 -0.47 -7.22
CA HIS A 160 -0.31 -1.87 -7.28
C HIS A 160 -0.10 -2.61 -8.60
N LEU A 161 -0.48 -2.04 -9.74
CA LEU A 161 -0.45 -2.73 -11.03
C LEU A 161 0.92 -2.76 -11.69
N HIS A 162 1.90 -2.00 -11.21
CA HIS A 162 3.24 -1.86 -11.79
C HIS A 162 3.24 -1.52 -13.29
N GLN A 163 2.18 -0.84 -13.76
CA GLN A 163 2.01 -0.40 -15.14
C GLN A 163 1.78 1.11 -15.19
N ALA A 164 2.57 1.81 -16.00
CA ALA A 164 2.36 3.22 -16.25
C ALA A 164 1.27 3.37 -17.32
N GLN A 165 0.04 3.67 -16.89
CA GLN A 165 -1.08 3.94 -17.80
C GLN A 165 -1.91 5.10 -17.28
N GLN A 166 -2.55 5.81 -18.19
CA GLN A 166 -3.49 6.87 -17.88
C GLN A 166 -4.82 6.58 -18.58
N GLN A 167 -5.91 6.66 -17.84
CA GLN A 167 -7.26 6.50 -18.39
C GLN A 167 -8.14 7.67 -17.95
N GLN A 168 -8.94 8.17 -18.87
CA GLN A 168 -10.00 9.12 -18.57
C GLN A 168 -11.25 8.33 -18.21
N ILE A 169 -11.87 8.68 -17.07
CA ILE A 169 -13.12 8.07 -16.60
C ILE A 169 -14.21 9.14 -16.75
N ASP A 170 -15.15 8.91 -17.65
CA ASP A 170 -16.29 9.81 -17.80
C ASP A 170 -17.21 9.72 -16.57
N SER A 171 -17.61 10.88 -16.07
CA SER A 171 -18.45 11.00 -14.87
C SER A 171 -19.91 10.54 -15.07
N SER A 172 -20.21 9.96 -16.21
CA SER A 172 -21.56 9.57 -16.65
C SER A 172 -21.91 8.09 -16.39
N CYS A 173 -21.15 7.39 -15.52
CA CYS A 173 -21.51 6.04 -15.05
C CYS A 173 -21.97 6.08 -13.59
#